data_ac10b40f5232a755040f9519bf8002a6
#
_entry.id   ac10b40f5232a755040f9519bf8002a6
#
_cell.length_a   1.000
_cell.length_b   1.000
_cell.length_c   1.000
_cell.angle_alpha   90.00
_cell.angle_beta   90.00
_cell.angle_gamma   90.00
#
_symmetry.space_group_name_H-M   'P 1'
#
loop_
_entity.id
_entity.type
_entity.pdbx_description
1 polymer ?
#
loop_
_entity_poly.entity_id
_entity_poly.type
_entity_poly.pdbx_seq_one_letter_code
_entity_poly.pdbx_strand_id
1 'polypeptide(L)'
;IDLPRKDRKHFIKQALGEGFGVLAEIGKKDTSIKIEPARAVEQVFEGLENGAEKVIIEGRDSGKGVGIYNDQGTVNDQLLQDLVQGVQDHSRIIIEAPQTSQHNYLLIHLGPNVNLGNVQPHDVLTLESTRVGLRGDTLKQCLINAPRSFELFAMSRNNDG
;
A
#
# COMPACT_ATOMS: atom_id res chain seq x y z
N ILE A 1 -17.89 6.88 -7.96
CA ILE A 1 -18.27 7.76 -9.09
C ILE A 1 -17.11 7.68 -10.08
N ASP A 2 -17.39 7.29 -11.34
CA ASP A 2 -16.39 7.30 -12.41
C ASP A 2 -16.30 8.74 -12.94
N LEU A 3 -15.27 9.46 -12.52
CA LEU A 3 -15.03 10.83 -13.00
C LEU A 3 -14.24 10.79 -14.31
N PRO A 4 -14.72 11.47 -15.38
CA PRO A 4 -13.94 11.65 -16.58
C PRO A 4 -12.56 12.27 -16.27
N ARG A 5 -11.54 11.89 -17.05
CA ARG A 5 -10.16 12.37 -16.88
C ARG A 5 -10.06 13.90 -16.74
N LYS A 6 -10.81 14.63 -17.58
CA LYS A 6 -10.85 16.09 -17.56
C LYS A 6 -11.37 16.66 -16.23
N ASP A 7 -12.42 16.04 -15.69
CA ASP A 7 -13.08 16.50 -14.47
C ASP A 7 -12.21 16.17 -13.25
N ARG A 8 -11.55 15.01 -13.24
CA ARG A 8 -10.59 14.63 -12.18
C ARG A 8 -9.48 15.68 -12.06
N LYS A 9 -8.84 16.05 -13.17
CA LYS A 9 -7.83 17.10 -13.20
C LYS A 9 -8.36 18.44 -12.68
N HIS A 10 -9.57 18.80 -13.08
CA HIS A 10 -10.21 20.04 -12.66
C HIS A 10 -10.41 20.06 -11.14
N PHE A 11 -10.98 19.00 -10.58
CA PHE A 11 -11.26 18.92 -9.13
C PHE A 11 -9.98 18.89 -8.28
N ILE A 12 -8.94 18.19 -8.71
CA ILE A 12 -7.64 18.22 -8.02
C ILE A 12 -7.13 19.66 -7.95
N LYS A 13 -7.10 20.37 -9.09
CA LYS A 13 -6.61 21.74 -9.13
C LYS A 13 -7.46 22.72 -8.33
N GLN A 14 -8.76 22.54 -8.35
CA GLN A 14 -9.66 23.38 -7.56
C GLN A 14 -9.42 23.16 -6.06
N ALA A 15 -9.34 21.92 -5.58
CA ALA A 15 -9.08 21.61 -4.17
C ALA A 15 -7.73 22.19 -3.70
N LEU A 16 -6.69 22.07 -4.53
CA LEU A 16 -5.38 22.66 -4.24
C LEU A 16 -5.45 24.19 -4.18
N GLY A 17 -6.23 24.82 -5.06
CA GLY A 17 -6.44 26.27 -5.07
C GLY A 17 -7.13 26.78 -3.80
N GLU A 18 -7.96 25.95 -3.18
CA GLU A 18 -8.62 26.22 -1.88
C GLU A 18 -7.76 25.83 -0.66
N GLY A 19 -6.51 25.38 -0.87
CA GLY A 19 -5.56 25.06 0.19
C GLY A 19 -5.71 23.65 0.79
N PHE A 20 -6.43 22.75 0.13
CA PHE A 20 -6.55 21.35 0.58
C PHE A 20 -5.37 20.51 0.11
N GLY A 21 -4.91 19.57 0.95
CA GLY A 21 -4.13 18.42 0.51
C GLY A 21 -5.02 17.44 -0.27
N VAL A 22 -4.53 16.86 -1.35
CA VAL A 22 -5.32 16.00 -2.24
C VAL A 22 -4.74 14.61 -2.31
N LEU A 23 -5.57 13.60 -2.04
CA LEU A 23 -5.33 12.21 -2.37
C LEU A 23 -6.20 11.84 -3.58
N ALA A 24 -5.59 11.35 -4.64
CA ALA A 24 -6.33 10.83 -5.79
C ALA A 24 -6.56 9.33 -5.62
N GLU A 25 -7.68 8.83 -6.10
CA GLU A 25 -8.01 7.40 -6.05
C GLU A 25 -8.11 6.84 -7.47
N ILE A 26 -7.52 5.67 -7.67
CA ILE A 26 -7.62 4.91 -8.92
C ILE A 26 -8.18 3.51 -8.66
N GLY A 27 -8.77 2.96 -9.69
CA GLY A 27 -9.51 1.71 -9.62
C GLY A 27 -10.99 1.96 -9.83
N LYS A 28 -11.70 0.94 -10.27
CA LYS A 28 -13.15 0.99 -10.44
C LYS A 28 -13.81 0.10 -9.41
N LYS A 29 -14.89 0.60 -8.82
CA LYS A 29 -15.76 -0.21 -7.95
C LYS A 29 -16.54 -1.30 -8.70
N ASP A 30 -16.48 -1.30 -10.02
CA ASP A 30 -17.08 -2.32 -10.88
C ASP A 30 -16.13 -3.50 -11.07
N THR A 31 -16.49 -4.65 -10.50
CA THR A 31 -15.70 -5.89 -10.55
C THR A 31 -15.57 -6.49 -11.94
N SER A 32 -16.44 -6.10 -12.87
CA SER A 32 -16.36 -6.57 -14.27
C SER A 32 -15.16 -5.97 -15.03
N ILE A 33 -14.57 -4.89 -14.50
CA ILE A 33 -13.47 -4.17 -15.14
C ILE A 33 -12.18 -4.46 -14.38
N LYS A 34 -11.35 -5.36 -14.91
CA LYS A 34 -10.02 -5.62 -14.38
C LYS A 34 -9.12 -4.40 -14.55
N ILE A 35 -8.31 -4.12 -13.56
CA ILE A 35 -7.23 -3.14 -13.67
C ILE A 35 -6.19 -3.68 -14.65
N GLU A 36 -5.87 -2.88 -15.66
CA GLU A 36 -4.75 -3.11 -16.55
C GLU A 36 -3.52 -2.40 -15.95
N PRO A 37 -2.40 -3.10 -15.69
CA PRO A 37 -1.26 -2.53 -14.96
C PRO A 37 -0.74 -1.23 -15.57
N ALA A 38 -0.52 -1.21 -16.87
CA ALA A 38 -0.01 -0.02 -17.58
C ALA A 38 -0.93 1.19 -17.41
N ARG A 39 -2.24 0.97 -17.45
CA ARG A 39 -3.23 2.02 -17.24
C ARG A 39 -3.28 2.49 -15.79
N ALA A 40 -3.12 1.58 -14.83
CA ALA A 40 -3.04 1.94 -13.42
C ALA A 40 -1.83 2.84 -13.16
N VAL A 41 -0.67 2.47 -13.68
CA VAL A 41 0.57 3.27 -13.60
C VAL A 41 0.37 4.65 -14.23
N GLU A 42 -0.21 4.73 -15.44
CA GLU A 42 -0.53 6.00 -16.08
C GLU A 42 -1.43 6.88 -15.19
N GLN A 43 -2.48 6.31 -14.61
CA GLN A 43 -3.40 7.03 -13.73
C GLN A 43 -2.73 7.51 -12.44
N VAL A 44 -1.78 6.74 -11.87
CA VAL A 44 -0.98 7.18 -10.72
C VAL A 44 -0.18 8.42 -11.10
N PHE A 45 0.60 8.37 -12.17
CA PHE A 45 1.38 9.53 -12.62
C PHE A 45 0.51 10.73 -12.91
N GLU A 46 -0.61 10.53 -13.56
CA GLU A 46 -1.55 11.61 -13.86
C GLU A 46 -2.09 12.28 -12.59
N GLY A 47 -2.42 11.51 -11.56
CA GLY A 47 -2.83 12.04 -10.26
C GLY A 47 -1.74 12.91 -9.63
N LEU A 48 -0.50 12.39 -9.60
CA LEU A 48 0.66 13.07 -9.02
C LEU A 48 1.03 14.34 -9.79
N GLU A 49 1.05 14.30 -11.12
CA GLU A 49 1.33 15.46 -12.00
C GLU A 49 0.28 16.56 -11.86
N ASN A 50 -0.96 16.22 -11.56
CA ASN A 50 -1.99 17.20 -11.28
C ASN A 50 -1.94 17.78 -9.86
N GLY A 51 -1.03 17.30 -9.01
CA GLY A 51 -0.73 17.82 -7.68
C GLY A 51 -1.27 17.02 -6.52
N ALA A 52 -1.78 15.79 -6.74
CA ALA A 52 -2.10 14.92 -5.63
C ALA A 52 -0.83 14.54 -4.84
N GLU A 53 -0.92 14.54 -3.52
CA GLU A 53 0.19 14.15 -2.64
C GLU A 53 0.49 12.67 -2.77
N LYS A 54 -0.55 11.86 -2.81
CA LYS A 54 -0.47 10.39 -3.00
C LYS A 54 -1.67 9.92 -3.83
N VAL A 55 -1.55 8.70 -4.33
CA VAL A 55 -2.63 8.03 -5.06
C VAL A 55 -3.03 6.75 -4.34
N ILE A 56 -4.32 6.59 -4.11
CA ILE A 56 -4.92 5.43 -3.48
C ILE A 56 -5.25 4.39 -4.56
N ILE A 57 -4.83 3.16 -4.33
CA ILE A 57 -5.23 1.98 -5.11
C ILE A 57 -6.45 1.37 -4.42
N GLU A 58 -7.60 1.45 -5.05
CA GLU A 58 -8.90 0.97 -4.52
C GLU A 58 -8.86 -0.51 -4.16
N GLY A 59 -9.29 -0.86 -2.96
CA GLY A 59 -9.38 -2.23 -2.46
C GLY A 59 -10.80 -2.64 -2.03
N ARG A 60 -11.73 -1.70 -1.91
CA ARG A 60 -13.06 -1.82 -1.31
C ARG A 60 -13.03 -2.28 0.16
N ASP A 61 -14.19 -2.22 0.79
CA ASP A 61 -14.36 -2.72 2.16
C ASP A 61 -14.16 -4.24 2.27
N SER A 62 -14.41 -4.98 1.20
CA SER A 62 -14.27 -6.43 1.17
C SER A 62 -12.84 -6.91 0.88
N GLY A 63 -12.02 -6.11 0.19
CA GLY A 63 -10.72 -6.53 -0.32
C GLY A 63 -10.81 -7.66 -1.33
N LYS A 64 -11.88 -7.73 -2.13
CA LYS A 64 -12.13 -8.85 -3.06
C LYS A 64 -12.57 -8.37 -4.43
N GLY A 65 -12.01 -8.99 -5.46
CA GLY A 65 -12.41 -8.79 -6.84
C GLY A 65 -12.19 -7.38 -7.38
N VAL A 66 -11.27 -6.61 -6.79
CA VAL A 66 -11.01 -5.23 -7.19
C VAL A 66 -9.54 -4.86 -6.92
N GLY A 67 -9.04 -3.86 -7.64
CA GLY A 67 -7.66 -3.42 -7.49
C GLY A 67 -6.70 -4.56 -7.79
N ILE A 68 -5.83 -4.83 -6.84
CA ILE A 68 -4.83 -5.91 -6.93
C ILE A 68 -5.33 -7.25 -6.36
N TYR A 69 -6.62 -7.36 -5.97
CA TYR A 69 -7.15 -8.54 -5.31
C TYR A 69 -8.04 -9.38 -6.24
N ASN A 70 -7.89 -10.70 -6.16
CA ASN A 70 -8.80 -11.64 -6.81
C ASN A 70 -10.13 -11.79 -6.02
N ASP A 71 -11.04 -12.60 -6.53
CA ASP A 71 -12.38 -12.80 -5.92
C ASP A 71 -12.32 -13.44 -4.52
N GLN A 72 -11.21 -14.07 -4.14
CA GLN A 72 -10.96 -14.63 -2.82
C GLN A 72 -10.31 -13.63 -1.86
N GLY A 73 -9.85 -12.47 -2.36
CA GLY A 73 -9.13 -11.46 -1.59
C GLY A 73 -7.61 -11.68 -1.53
N THR A 74 -7.10 -12.64 -2.30
CA THR A 74 -5.66 -12.87 -2.42
C THR A 74 -5.06 -11.83 -3.37
N VAL A 75 -3.87 -11.34 -3.05
CA VAL A 75 -3.12 -10.42 -3.89
C VAL A 75 -2.73 -11.12 -5.20
N ASN A 76 -2.90 -10.44 -6.31
CA ASN A 76 -2.36 -10.84 -7.60
C ASN A 76 -0.90 -10.36 -7.69
N ASP A 77 0.04 -11.28 -7.51
CA ASP A 77 1.48 -10.99 -7.46
C ASP A 77 1.99 -10.27 -8.71
N GLN A 78 1.58 -10.74 -9.88
CA GLN A 78 2.05 -10.15 -11.13
C GLN A 78 1.56 -8.71 -11.26
N LEU A 79 0.29 -8.46 -10.98
CA LEU A 79 -0.30 -7.12 -11.05
C LEU A 79 0.34 -6.16 -10.04
N LEU A 80 0.61 -6.65 -8.80
CA LEU A 80 1.31 -5.87 -7.78
C LEU A 80 2.73 -5.53 -8.23
N GLN A 81 3.48 -6.49 -8.75
CA GLN A 81 4.84 -6.28 -9.23
C GLN A 81 4.89 -5.29 -10.39
N ASP A 82 4.00 -5.44 -11.38
CA ASP A 82 3.94 -4.53 -12.53
C ASP A 82 3.63 -3.09 -12.09
N LEU A 83 2.69 -2.93 -11.14
CA LEU A 83 2.34 -1.62 -10.58
C LEU A 83 3.51 -0.99 -9.83
N VAL A 84 4.15 -1.77 -8.95
CA VAL A 84 5.28 -1.32 -8.12
C VAL A 84 6.49 -0.97 -8.97
N GLN A 85 6.83 -1.79 -9.97
CA GLN A 85 7.92 -1.51 -10.91
C GLN A 85 7.63 -0.26 -11.75
N GLY A 86 6.38 -0.08 -12.17
CA GLY A 86 5.97 1.07 -12.95
C GLY A 86 6.04 2.38 -12.17
N VAL A 87 5.60 2.40 -10.92
CA VAL A 87 5.54 3.62 -10.10
C VAL A 87 6.89 4.01 -9.50
N GLN A 88 7.79 3.08 -9.25
CA GLN A 88 9.12 3.26 -8.65
C GLN A 88 9.13 3.87 -7.23
N ASP A 89 8.50 5.02 -7.02
CA ASP A 89 8.39 5.65 -5.69
C ASP A 89 7.11 5.20 -4.96
N HIS A 90 7.23 4.11 -4.21
CA HIS A 90 6.10 3.51 -3.48
C HIS A 90 5.60 4.38 -2.33
N SER A 91 6.36 5.37 -1.88
CA SER A 91 5.92 6.32 -0.86
C SER A 91 4.75 7.20 -1.34
N ARG A 92 4.54 7.28 -2.66
CA ARG A 92 3.50 8.07 -3.30
C ARG A 92 2.20 7.30 -3.53
N ILE A 93 2.14 6.02 -3.22
CA ILE A 93 0.92 5.21 -3.31
C ILE A 93 0.45 4.76 -1.93
N ILE A 94 -0.87 4.60 -1.81
CA ILE A 94 -1.54 3.98 -0.67
C ILE A 94 -2.31 2.79 -1.23
N ILE A 95 -2.11 1.60 -0.67
CA ILE A 95 -2.84 0.39 -1.08
C ILE A 95 -3.92 0.12 -0.06
N GLU A 96 -5.18 0.15 -0.47
CA GLU A 96 -6.26 -0.27 0.42
C GLU A 96 -6.18 -1.76 0.69
N ALA A 97 -6.18 -2.13 1.96
CA ALA A 97 -5.98 -3.50 2.43
C ALA A 97 -6.89 -3.77 3.64
N PRO A 98 -8.17 -4.04 3.44
CA PRO A 98 -9.12 -4.21 4.55
C PRO A 98 -8.99 -5.55 5.30
N GLN A 99 -8.20 -6.52 4.80
CA GLN A 99 -8.02 -7.83 5.43
C GLN A 99 -6.63 -7.98 6.04
N THR A 100 -6.53 -8.60 7.22
CA THR A 100 -5.25 -8.87 7.90
C THR A 100 -4.26 -9.67 7.04
N SER A 101 -4.76 -10.63 6.24
CA SER A 101 -3.92 -11.40 5.31
C SER A 101 -3.26 -10.52 4.25
N GLN A 102 -3.95 -9.47 3.81
CA GLN A 102 -3.44 -8.48 2.87
C GLN A 102 -2.38 -7.59 3.52
N HIS A 103 -2.57 -7.18 4.78
CA HIS A 103 -1.55 -6.47 5.56
C HIS A 103 -0.24 -7.25 5.60
N ASN A 104 -0.31 -8.52 6.02
CA ASN A 104 0.86 -9.38 6.14
C ASN A 104 1.57 -9.54 4.80
N TYR A 105 0.80 -9.81 3.74
CA TYR A 105 1.34 -9.97 2.40
C TYR A 105 2.08 -8.71 1.93
N LEU A 106 1.45 -7.54 2.03
CA LEU A 106 2.02 -6.27 1.56
C LEU A 106 3.23 -5.85 2.38
N LEU A 107 3.21 -6.04 3.71
CA LEU A 107 4.37 -5.78 4.57
C LEU A 107 5.57 -6.67 4.24
N ILE A 108 5.34 -7.96 3.94
CA ILE A 108 6.39 -8.90 3.59
C ILE A 108 7.03 -8.54 2.24
N HIS A 109 6.22 -8.16 1.25
CA HIS A 109 6.70 -7.95 -0.13
C HIS A 109 7.17 -6.53 -0.41
N LEU A 110 6.56 -5.51 0.22
CA LEU A 110 6.86 -4.09 -0.01
C LEU A 110 7.61 -3.42 1.15
N GLY A 111 7.76 -4.15 2.26
CA GLY A 111 8.48 -3.66 3.44
C GLY A 111 7.61 -2.94 4.47
N PRO A 112 8.21 -2.65 5.65
CA PRO A 112 7.47 -2.14 6.81
C PRO A 112 6.93 -0.72 6.65
N ASN A 113 7.38 0.01 5.64
CA ASN A 113 7.00 1.41 5.40
C ASN A 113 5.97 1.57 4.25
N VAL A 114 5.36 0.46 3.80
CA VAL A 114 4.28 0.53 2.82
C VAL A 114 3.09 1.31 3.39
N ASN A 115 2.51 2.21 2.59
CA ASN A 115 1.31 2.93 3.01
C ASN A 115 0.08 2.04 2.76
N LEU A 116 -0.62 1.71 3.83
CA LEU A 116 -1.87 0.94 3.78
C LEU A 116 -3.07 1.85 4.06
N GLY A 117 -4.13 1.67 3.29
CA GLY A 117 -5.42 2.31 3.48
C GLY A 117 -6.51 1.31 3.89
N ASN A 118 -7.65 1.81 4.28
CA ASN A 118 -8.85 1.03 4.64
C ASN A 118 -8.60 -0.05 5.71
N VAL A 119 -7.65 0.23 6.63
CA VAL A 119 -7.32 -0.66 7.75
C VAL A 119 -8.40 -0.52 8.82
N GLN A 120 -8.98 -1.65 9.24
CA GLN A 120 -10.00 -1.63 10.27
C GLN A 120 -9.41 -1.24 11.65
N PRO A 121 -10.10 -0.46 12.48
CA PRO A 121 -9.58 0.00 13.77
C PRO A 121 -9.12 -1.14 14.70
N HIS A 122 -9.78 -2.29 14.67
CA HIS A 122 -9.42 -3.46 15.50
C HIS A 122 -8.16 -4.19 15.00
N ASP A 123 -7.72 -3.95 13.76
CA ASP A 123 -6.52 -4.55 13.18
C ASP A 123 -5.25 -3.74 13.42
N VAL A 124 -5.36 -2.48 13.89
CA VAL A 124 -4.21 -1.55 13.99
C VAL A 124 -3.09 -2.11 14.87
N LEU A 125 -3.40 -2.70 16.02
CA LEU A 125 -2.38 -3.28 16.91
C LEU A 125 -1.71 -4.51 16.29
N THR A 126 -2.49 -5.34 15.60
CA THR A 126 -1.96 -6.51 14.88
C THR A 126 -1.07 -6.09 13.73
N LEU A 127 -1.50 -5.09 12.96
CA LEU A 127 -0.74 -4.52 11.87
C LEU A 127 0.60 -3.95 12.36
N GLU A 128 0.59 -3.12 13.41
CA GLU A 128 1.80 -2.54 13.97
C GLU A 128 2.76 -3.61 14.51
N SER A 129 2.23 -4.61 15.22
CA SER A 129 3.03 -5.74 15.71
C SER A 129 3.69 -6.51 14.55
N THR A 130 2.98 -6.66 13.42
CA THR A 130 3.52 -7.28 12.19
C THR A 130 4.61 -6.40 11.58
N ARG A 131 4.34 -5.09 11.46
CA ARG A 131 5.23 -4.11 10.86
C ARG A 131 6.59 -4.02 11.57
N VAL A 132 6.59 -4.05 12.90
CA VAL A 132 7.82 -3.96 13.73
C VAL A 132 8.47 -5.32 14.01
N GLY A 133 7.97 -6.40 13.42
CA GLY A 133 8.57 -7.73 13.54
C GLY A 133 8.31 -8.46 14.86
N LEU A 134 7.29 -8.06 15.63
CA LEU A 134 6.88 -8.76 16.86
C LEU A 134 6.05 -10.02 16.61
N ARG A 135 5.64 -10.26 15.36
CA ARG A 135 4.91 -11.47 14.96
C ARG A 135 5.83 -12.42 14.21
N GLY A 136 5.55 -13.74 14.32
CA GLY A 136 6.31 -14.79 13.65
C GLY A 136 6.42 -14.61 12.14
N ASP A 137 5.40 -14.02 11.53
CA ASP A 137 5.32 -13.79 10.08
C ASP A 137 6.44 -12.86 9.57
N THR A 138 6.83 -11.86 10.36
CA THR A 138 7.80 -10.83 9.96
C THR A 138 9.06 -10.77 10.82
N LEU A 139 9.10 -11.46 11.96
CA LEU A 139 10.23 -11.45 12.90
C LEU A 139 11.57 -11.75 12.20
N LYS A 140 11.61 -12.82 11.41
CA LYS A 140 12.84 -13.24 10.71
C LYS A 140 13.33 -12.17 9.74
N GLN A 141 12.42 -11.54 9.02
CA GLN A 141 12.72 -10.50 8.04
C GLN A 141 13.22 -9.22 8.71
N CYS A 142 12.61 -8.84 9.83
CA CYS A 142 13.05 -7.70 10.63
C CYS A 142 14.43 -7.93 11.25
N LEU A 143 14.74 -9.15 11.71
CA LEU A 143 16.07 -9.51 12.24
C LEU A 143 17.17 -9.47 11.17
N ILE A 144 16.87 -9.94 9.95
CA ILE A 144 17.83 -9.90 8.83
C ILE A 144 18.15 -8.46 8.42
N ASN A 145 17.15 -7.58 8.45
CA ASN A 145 17.27 -6.19 8.05
C ASN A 145 17.62 -5.24 9.22
N ALA A 146 17.76 -5.76 10.45
CA ALA A 146 18.14 -4.96 11.61
C ALA A 146 19.56 -4.40 11.42
N PRO A 147 19.81 -3.13 11.80
CA PRO A 147 21.18 -2.60 11.82
C PRO A 147 22.07 -3.50 12.68
N ARG A 148 23.31 -3.74 12.26
CA ARG A 148 24.30 -4.61 12.97
C ARG A 148 24.52 -4.22 14.45
N SER A 149 24.12 -3.04 14.89
CA SER A 149 24.09 -2.62 16.28
C SER A 149 23.23 -3.52 17.19
N PHE A 150 22.28 -4.25 16.63
CA PHE A 150 21.45 -5.20 17.38
C PHE A 150 22.21 -6.52 17.68
N GLU A 151 23.15 -6.92 16.83
CA GLU A 151 23.98 -8.13 17.02
C GLU A 151 24.95 -7.94 18.22
N LEU A 152 25.47 -6.73 18.41
CA LEU A 152 26.36 -6.41 19.54
C LEU A 152 25.64 -6.50 20.89
N PHE A 153 24.35 -6.19 20.94
CA PHE A 153 23.56 -6.26 22.18
C PHE A 153 23.17 -7.70 22.56
N ALA A 154 23.00 -8.57 21.57
CA ALA A 154 22.72 -10.00 21.78
C ALA A 154 23.99 -10.76 22.22
N MET A 155 25.17 -10.39 21.73
CA MET A 155 26.45 -11.03 22.10
C MET A 155 26.94 -10.59 23.49
N SER A 156 26.62 -9.38 23.98
CA SER A 156 27.04 -8.93 25.30
C SER A 156 26.36 -9.67 26.46
N ARG A 157 25.21 -10.31 26.23
CA ARG A 157 24.49 -11.08 27.25
C ARG A 157 24.98 -12.52 27.44
N ASN A 158 25.80 -13.03 26.53
CA ASN A 158 26.32 -14.42 26.60
C ASN A 158 27.70 -14.52 27.26
N ASN A 159 28.29 -13.41 27.72
CA ASN A 159 29.61 -13.43 28.36
C ASN A 159 29.58 -13.25 29.88
N ASP A 160 28.41 -13.17 30.52
CA ASP A 160 28.23 -13.04 31.97
C ASP A 160 27.59 -14.30 32.57
N GLY A 161 28.04 -15.50 32.12
CA GLY A 161 27.65 -16.80 32.66
C GLY A 161 28.86 -17.63 33.06
#